data_65a416a7a2421c0b404fbedbcc5c826c
#
_entry.id   65a416a7a2421c0b404fbedbcc5c826c
#
_cell.length_a   1.000
_cell.length_b   1.000
_cell.length_c   1.000
_cell.angle_alpha   90.00
_cell.angle_beta   90.00
_cell.angle_gamma   90.00
#
_symmetry.space_group_name_H-M   'P 1'
#
loop_
_entity.id
_entity.type
_entity.pdbx_description
1 polymer ?
#
loop_
_entity_poly.entity_id
_entity_poly.type
_entity_poly.pdbx_seq_one_letter_code
_entity_poly.pdbx_strand_id
1 'polypeptide(L)'
;MTTSNDNNFSTAATRPTVAVVMCTYNGERFLRQQLDSILAQTYPLSEIIVQDDRSTDSTVAILRDYERRDQRLRVYVNDRNLGFNLNFKTACMRATADFIAISDQDDIWLSDKIERQVSAIGTANICFSTHTRGRDMATAHTVVTQYSLPALLFGGIAGHTMLLRRDFLQRDEAWLDRFFYDWSLAVDARFYGSREIRRIDTPLNWHRSHDGETALLQNLALFPRTSRRPTWQPYVYGLRNYRRLQRKEAWTRFYSFVHSHSAPFTADASTRLAHTMAGLMLRPGLLPLLRLMWLCMCHRSEVYPDASRTRGLRGAIRGLFFPFIFSYRCSTFDL
;
A
#
# COMPACT_ATOMS: atom_id res chain seq x y z
N MET A 1 -34.09 -54.80 -10.25
CA MET A 1 -34.48 -53.38 -10.30
C MET A 1 -33.85 -52.73 -9.09
N THR A 2 -32.67 -52.20 -9.25
CA THR A 2 -31.91 -51.45 -8.22
C THR A 2 -31.83 -50.00 -8.67
N THR A 3 -32.60 -49.15 -8.04
CA THR A 3 -32.58 -47.71 -8.24
C THR A 3 -31.43 -47.10 -7.44
N SER A 4 -30.39 -46.68 -8.14
CA SER A 4 -29.31 -45.89 -7.59
C SER A 4 -29.83 -44.46 -7.36
N ASN A 5 -29.93 -44.03 -6.13
CA ASN A 5 -30.14 -42.65 -5.75
C ASN A 5 -28.80 -41.95 -5.73
N ASP A 6 -28.43 -41.30 -6.82
CA ASP A 6 -27.32 -40.34 -6.84
C ASP A 6 -27.78 -39.05 -6.20
N ASN A 7 -27.61 -38.92 -4.89
CA ASN A 7 -27.70 -37.66 -4.17
C ASN A 7 -26.45 -36.84 -4.49
N ASN A 8 -26.49 -36.09 -5.58
CA ASN A 8 -25.53 -35.03 -5.89
C ASN A 8 -25.78 -33.85 -4.93
N PHE A 9 -25.20 -33.90 -3.73
CA PHE A 9 -25.04 -32.72 -2.89
C PHE A 9 -23.98 -31.84 -3.53
N SER A 10 -24.39 -30.98 -4.45
CA SER A 10 -23.62 -29.81 -4.82
C SER A 10 -23.47 -28.94 -3.56
N THR A 11 -22.34 -29.06 -2.89
CA THR A 11 -21.95 -28.08 -1.86
C THR A 11 -21.75 -26.75 -2.57
N ALA A 12 -22.78 -25.90 -2.54
CA ALA A 12 -22.65 -24.51 -2.95
C ALA A 12 -21.47 -23.93 -2.14
N ALA A 13 -20.36 -23.67 -2.82
CA ALA A 13 -19.20 -23.05 -2.19
C ALA A 13 -19.67 -21.76 -1.50
N THR A 14 -19.57 -21.72 -0.17
CA THR A 14 -19.98 -20.53 0.58
C THR A 14 -19.18 -19.34 0.10
N ARG A 15 -19.88 -18.27 -0.26
CA ARG A 15 -19.28 -17.04 -0.76
C ARG A 15 -18.33 -16.48 0.33
N PRO A 16 -17.06 -16.16 0.02
CA PRO A 16 -16.11 -15.64 1.02
C PRO A 16 -16.64 -14.39 1.71
N THR A 17 -16.43 -14.29 3.00
CA THR A 17 -16.80 -13.11 3.79
C THR A 17 -15.77 -11.99 3.61
N VAL A 18 -16.22 -10.73 3.62
CA VAL A 18 -15.36 -9.56 3.47
C VAL A 18 -15.61 -8.54 4.57
N ALA A 19 -14.54 -8.17 5.27
CA ALA A 19 -14.48 -7.03 6.16
C ALA A 19 -13.94 -5.79 5.44
N VAL A 20 -14.48 -4.63 5.75
CA VAL A 20 -13.81 -3.36 5.47
C VAL A 20 -13.19 -2.84 6.75
N VAL A 21 -11.92 -2.48 6.70
CA VAL A 21 -11.18 -1.85 7.80
C VAL A 21 -10.83 -0.42 7.41
N MET A 22 -11.36 0.54 8.15
CA MET A 22 -11.11 1.97 7.97
C MET A 22 -10.42 2.54 9.20
N CYS A 23 -9.40 3.37 8.98
CA CYS A 23 -8.82 4.20 10.04
C CYS A 23 -9.16 5.67 9.83
N THR A 24 -9.46 6.37 10.94
CA THR A 24 -9.84 7.78 10.91
C THR A 24 -9.03 8.62 11.88
N TYR A 25 -8.76 9.86 11.48
CA TYR A 25 -8.23 10.92 12.34
C TYR A 25 -8.58 12.28 11.74
N ASN A 26 -9.43 13.06 12.43
CA ASN A 26 -9.90 14.38 12.00
C ASN A 26 -10.39 14.40 10.54
N GLY A 27 -11.31 13.46 10.21
CA GLY A 27 -11.79 13.19 8.86
C GLY A 27 -13.18 13.75 8.55
N GLU A 28 -13.79 14.56 9.42
CA GLU A 28 -15.20 14.99 9.33
C GLU A 28 -15.61 15.48 7.94
N ARG A 29 -14.66 16.10 7.21
CA ARG A 29 -14.93 16.75 5.93
C ARG A 29 -15.34 15.77 4.82
N PHE A 30 -14.74 14.58 4.77
CA PHE A 30 -14.90 13.64 3.65
C PHE A 30 -15.52 12.30 4.07
N LEU A 31 -15.53 12.01 5.36
CA LEU A 31 -15.87 10.71 5.93
C LEU A 31 -17.25 10.19 5.48
N ARG A 32 -18.28 11.06 5.41
CA ARG A 32 -19.62 10.63 4.98
C ARG A 32 -19.62 10.07 3.56
N GLN A 33 -18.95 10.75 2.63
CA GLN A 33 -18.87 10.31 1.23
C GLN A 33 -18.16 8.96 1.12
N GLN A 34 -17.11 8.75 1.90
CA GLN A 34 -16.39 7.47 1.90
C GLN A 34 -17.25 6.36 2.51
N LEU A 35 -17.89 6.58 3.65
CA LEU A 35 -18.81 5.61 4.26
C LEU A 35 -19.96 5.24 3.33
N ASP A 36 -20.59 6.22 2.68
CA ASP A 36 -21.66 5.97 1.72
C ASP A 36 -21.19 5.11 0.54
N SER A 37 -19.97 5.34 0.04
CA SER A 37 -19.41 4.54 -1.05
C SER A 37 -19.08 3.10 -0.63
N ILE A 38 -18.72 2.87 0.63
CA ILE A 38 -18.52 1.53 1.21
C ILE A 38 -19.86 0.81 1.37
N LEU A 39 -20.87 1.50 1.90
CA LEU A 39 -22.19 0.91 2.10
C LEU A 39 -22.91 0.59 0.78
N ALA A 40 -22.54 1.28 -0.30
CA ALA A 40 -23.05 1.05 -1.66
C ALA A 40 -22.38 -0.09 -2.42
N GLN A 41 -21.49 -0.88 -1.79
CA GLN A 41 -20.84 -2.00 -2.47
C GLN A 41 -21.83 -3.09 -2.88
N THR A 42 -21.70 -3.58 -4.12
CA THR A 42 -22.55 -4.68 -4.65
C THR A 42 -22.26 -6.02 -4.00
N TYR A 43 -21.02 -6.22 -3.56
CA TYR A 43 -20.63 -7.39 -2.77
C TYR A 43 -21.09 -7.23 -1.31
N PRO A 44 -21.77 -8.24 -0.72
CA PRO A 44 -22.24 -8.16 0.66
C PRO A 44 -21.04 -8.14 1.63
N LEU A 45 -20.92 -7.05 2.37
CA LEU A 45 -19.93 -6.91 3.44
C LEU A 45 -20.44 -7.59 4.71
N SER A 46 -19.59 -8.39 5.38
CA SER A 46 -19.92 -9.04 6.65
C SER A 46 -19.70 -8.12 7.85
N GLU A 47 -18.69 -7.26 7.79
CA GLU A 47 -18.36 -6.32 8.86
C GLU A 47 -17.63 -5.09 8.31
N ILE A 48 -17.81 -3.96 9.00
CA ILE A 48 -17.11 -2.70 8.73
C ILE A 48 -16.51 -2.23 10.06
N ILE A 49 -15.19 -2.33 10.17
CA ILE A 49 -14.45 -1.96 11.37
C ILE A 49 -13.85 -0.59 11.17
N VAL A 50 -14.22 0.37 12.00
CA VAL A 50 -13.66 1.72 11.98
C VAL A 50 -12.87 1.95 13.25
N GLN A 51 -11.58 2.26 13.12
CA GLN A 51 -10.69 2.58 14.23
C GLN A 51 -10.33 4.06 14.17
N ASP A 52 -10.88 4.84 15.10
CA ASP A 52 -10.58 6.27 15.21
C ASP A 52 -9.36 6.51 16.10
N ASP A 53 -8.43 7.30 15.61
CA ASP A 53 -7.17 7.59 16.28
C ASP A 53 -7.25 8.84 17.18
N ARG A 54 -8.36 8.93 17.98
CA ARG A 54 -8.65 10.02 18.89
C ARG A 54 -8.87 11.36 18.17
N SER A 55 -9.79 11.37 17.23
CA SER A 55 -10.23 12.61 16.56
C SER A 55 -10.77 13.65 17.54
N THR A 56 -10.55 14.91 17.22
CA THR A 56 -10.99 16.08 18.02
C THR A 56 -12.08 16.91 17.33
N ASP A 57 -12.39 16.57 16.08
CA ASP A 57 -13.47 17.15 15.28
C ASP A 57 -14.77 16.31 15.38
N SER A 58 -15.70 16.50 14.46
CA SER A 58 -16.97 15.75 14.44
C SER A 58 -16.86 14.30 13.94
N THR A 59 -15.65 13.79 13.65
CA THR A 59 -15.43 12.45 13.08
C THR A 59 -16.14 11.36 13.88
N VAL A 60 -15.91 11.30 15.20
CA VAL A 60 -16.51 10.26 16.07
C VAL A 60 -18.04 10.37 16.11
N ALA A 61 -18.59 11.59 16.13
CA ALA A 61 -20.03 11.79 16.11
C ALA A 61 -20.67 11.27 14.80
N ILE A 62 -20.01 11.52 13.65
CA ILE A 62 -20.41 10.98 12.35
C ILE A 62 -20.38 9.45 12.38
N LEU A 63 -19.28 8.85 12.82
CA LEU A 63 -19.12 7.39 12.89
C LEU A 63 -20.20 6.73 13.74
N ARG A 64 -20.52 7.29 14.92
CA ARG A 64 -21.57 6.78 15.82
C ARG A 64 -22.96 6.87 15.19
N ASP A 65 -23.20 7.87 14.34
CA ASP A 65 -24.45 7.98 13.59
C ASP A 65 -24.59 6.84 12.56
N TYR A 66 -23.53 6.52 11.82
CA TYR A 66 -23.53 5.39 10.88
C TYR A 66 -23.61 4.03 11.60
N GLU A 67 -22.92 3.85 12.72
CA GLU A 67 -22.99 2.63 13.55
C GLU A 67 -24.40 2.33 14.03
N ARG A 68 -25.20 3.35 14.39
CA ARG A 68 -26.61 3.16 14.77
C ARG A 68 -27.50 2.73 13.61
N ARG A 69 -27.14 3.07 12.37
CA ARG A 69 -27.92 2.78 11.15
C ARG A 69 -27.57 1.44 10.53
N ASP A 70 -26.35 0.95 10.72
CA ASP A 70 -25.86 -0.30 10.12
C ASP A 70 -25.15 -1.15 11.17
N GLN A 71 -25.74 -2.31 11.50
CA GLN A 71 -25.22 -3.23 12.52
C GLN A 71 -23.91 -3.89 12.15
N ARG A 72 -23.49 -3.85 10.88
CA ARG A 72 -22.19 -4.35 10.42
C ARG A 72 -21.05 -3.41 10.78
N LEU A 73 -21.35 -2.11 11.00
CA LEU A 73 -20.37 -1.09 11.30
C LEU A 73 -20.11 -1.03 12.80
N ARG A 74 -18.85 -1.16 13.19
CA ARG A 74 -18.38 -1.10 14.58
C ARG A 74 -17.29 -0.07 14.70
N VAL A 75 -17.47 0.88 15.62
CA VAL A 75 -16.53 1.99 15.86
C VAL A 75 -15.74 1.76 17.13
N TYR A 76 -14.44 1.84 17.01
CA TYR A 76 -13.48 1.81 18.10
C TYR A 76 -12.73 3.14 18.15
N VAL A 77 -12.58 3.73 19.32
CA VAL A 77 -11.86 4.99 19.52
C VAL A 77 -10.66 4.72 20.41
N ASN A 78 -9.48 5.14 19.99
CA ASN A 78 -8.26 4.99 20.77
C ASN A 78 -8.23 5.96 21.95
N ASP A 79 -7.65 5.54 23.06
CA ASP A 79 -7.44 6.41 24.25
C ASP A 79 -6.38 7.50 23.98
N ARG A 80 -5.48 7.26 23.02
CA ARG A 80 -4.46 8.19 22.55
C ARG A 80 -4.25 8.05 21.05
N ASN A 81 -3.66 9.05 20.40
CA ASN A 81 -3.23 8.93 19.02
C ASN A 81 -2.06 7.93 18.90
N LEU A 82 -2.27 6.86 18.13
CA LEU A 82 -1.31 5.77 17.91
C LEU A 82 -0.49 5.98 16.62
N GLY A 83 -0.93 6.88 15.76
CA GLY A 83 -0.43 7.04 14.40
C GLY A 83 -0.99 5.97 13.44
N PHE A 84 -1.00 6.28 12.16
CA PHE A 84 -1.71 5.50 11.15
C PHE A 84 -1.27 4.03 11.07
N ASN A 85 0.03 3.73 11.20
CA ASN A 85 0.54 2.34 11.11
C ASN A 85 -0.05 1.44 12.19
N LEU A 86 0.07 1.86 13.46
CA LEU A 86 -0.42 1.05 14.58
C LEU A 86 -1.95 1.04 14.62
N ASN A 87 -2.58 2.15 14.19
CA ASN A 87 -4.02 2.24 14.10
C ASN A 87 -4.58 1.21 13.09
N PHE A 88 -4.00 1.12 11.87
CA PHE A 88 -4.38 0.10 10.90
C PHE A 88 -4.09 -1.32 11.39
N LYS A 89 -2.93 -1.58 12.00
CA LYS A 89 -2.61 -2.90 12.59
C LYS A 89 -3.70 -3.30 13.59
N THR A 90 -3.99 -2.42 14.55
CA THR A 90 -4.98 -2.68 15.60
C THR A 90 -6.36 -2.97 15.01
N ALA A 91 -6.79 -2.20 14.01
CA ALA A 91 -8.06 -2.39 13.34
C ALA A 91 -8.13 -3.72 12.56
N CYS A 92 -7.09 -4.03 11.79
CA CYS A 92 -7.02 -5.27 11.00
C CYS A 92 -7.04 -6.54 11.87
N MET A 93 -6.43 -6.49 13.06
CA MET A 93 -6.43 -7.63 14.00
C MET A 93 -7.83 -7.92 14.60
N ARG A 94 -8.80 -6.99 14.48
CA ARG A 94 -10.19 -7.19 14.93
C ARG A 94 -11.05 -7.93 13.91
N ALA A 95 -10.67 -7.93 12.64
CA ALA A 95 -11.48 -8.49 11.56
C ALA A 95 -11.56 -10.02 11.65
N THR A 96 -12.74 -10.57 11.37
CA THR A 96 -13.01 -12.03 11.43
C THR A 96 -13.33 -12.62 10.06
N ALA A 97 -13.60 -11.78 9.06
CA ALA A 97 -13.92 -12.19 7.69
C ALA A 97 -12.72 -12.85 6.97
N ASP A 98 -12.98 -13.61 5.91
CA ASP A 98 -11.95 -14.29 5.11
C ASP A 98 -11.01 -13.32 4.39
N PHE A 99 -11.56 -12.19 3.94
CA PHE A 99 -10.82 -11.12 3.29
C PHE A 99 -11.03 -9.78 4.00
N ILE A 100 -10.01 -8.94 3.95
CA ILE A 100 -9.99 -7.61 4.56
C ILE A 100 -9.65 -6.58 3.49
N ALA A 101 -10.56 -5.62 3.25
CA ALA A 101 -10.33 -4.48 2.39
C ALA A 101 -9.95 -3.26 3.24
N ILE A 102 -8.82 -2.64 2.92
CA ILE A 102 -8.34 -1.45 3.63
C ILE A 102 -8.94 -0.19 3.01
N SER A 103 -9.36 0.74 3.85
CA SER A 103 -9.96 2.01 3.46
C SER A 103 -9.32 3.19 4.20
N ASP A 104 -8.95 4.22 3.45
CA ASP A 104 -8.72 5.55 4.01
C ASP A 104 -10.08 6.25 4.24
N GLN A 105 -10.09 7.36 4.96
CA GLN A 105 -11.32 8.06 5.38
C GLN A 105 -11.88 9.06 4.36
N ASP A 106 -11.15 9.33 3.28
CA ASP A 106 -11.31 10.50 2.40
C ASP A 106 -11.36 10.17 0.89
N ASP A 107 -11.37 8.88 0.55
CA ASP A 107 -11.50 8.38 -0.83
C ASP A 107 -12.98 8.27 -1.26
N ILE A 108 -13.21 7.74 -2.46
CA ILE A 108 -14.52 7.23 -2.91
C ILE A 108 -14.29 5.92 -3.66
N TRP A 109 -15.01 4.87 -3.27
CA TRP A 109 -14.96 3.57 -3.92
C TRP A 109 -16.02 3.45 -5.02
N LEU A 110 -15.68 2.78 -6.13
CA LEU A 110 -16.68 2.32 -7.09
C LEU A 110 -17.51 1.18 -6.48
N SER A 111 -18.79 1.12 -6.79
CA SER A 111 -19.72 0.17 -6.17
C SER A 111 -19.38 -1.31 -6.39
N ASP A 112 -18.66 -1.64 -7.46
CA ASP A 112 -18.24 -3.00 -7.82
C ASP A 112 -16.80 -3.35 -7.37
N LYS A 113 -16.14 -2.48 -6.58
CA LYS A 113 -14.74 -2.66 -6.17
C LYS A 113 -14.53 -4.01 -5.49
N ILE A 114 -15.27 -4.30 -4.44
CA ILE A 114 -15.08 -5.53 -3.65
C ILE A 114 -15.43 -6.76 -4.47
N GLU A 115 -16.50 -6.74 -5.25
CA GLU A 115 -16.89 -7.87 -6.11
C GLU A 115 -15.78 -8.24 -7.10
N ARG A 116 -15.20 -7.25 -7.76
CA ARG A 116 -14.10 -7.45 -8.71
C ARG A 116 -12.83 -7.94 -8.01
N GLN A 117 -12.51 -7.43 -6.84
CA GLN A 117 -11.34 -7.86 -6.09
C GLN A 117 -11.48 -9.29 -5.57
N VAL A 118 -12.65 -9.67 -5.04
CA VAL A 118 -12.91 -11.05 -4.60
C VAL A 118 -12.85 -12.03 -5.77
N SER A 119 -13.39 -11.65 -6.93
CA SER A 119 -13.32 -12.48 -8.14
C SER A 119 -11.89 -12.66 -8.66
N ALA A 120 -11.02 -11.68 -8.46
CA ALA A 120 -9.65 -11.67 -8.99
C ALA A 120 -8.61 -12.27 -8.05
N ILE A 121 -8.80 -12.24 -6.73
CA ILE A 121 -7.75 -12.55 -5.74
C ILE A 121 -7.22 -13.98 -5.86
N GLY A 122 -8.06 -14.98 -6.18
CA GLY A 122 -7.64 -16.40 -6.28
C GLY A 122 -6.86 -16.85 -5.05
N THR A 123 -5.64 -17.35 -5.25
CA THR A 123 -4.70 -17.79 -4.19
C THR A 123 -3.78 -16.68 -3.68
N ALA A 124 -3.83 -15.48 -4.28
CA ALA A 124 -2.93 -14.39 -3.92
C ALA A 124 -3.15 -13.88 -2.49
N ASN A 125 -2.06 -13.43 -1.84
CA ASN A 125 -2.12 -12.81 -0.52
C ASN A 125 -2.78 -11.44 -0.58
N ILE A 126 -2.53 -10.70 -1.66
CA ILE A 126 -3.05 -9.34 -1.91
C ILE A 126 -3.64 -9.28 -3.32
N CYS A 127 -4.85 -8.72 -3.44
CA CYS A 127 -5.39 -8.19 -4.68
C CYS A 127 -5.54 -6.67 -4.54
N PHE A 128 -5.00 -5.91 -5.49
CA PHE A 128 -5.14 -4.45 -5.50
C PHE A 128 -5.56 -3.96 -6.88
N SER A 129 -6.08 -2.75 -6.93
CA SER A 129 -6.46 -2.12 -8.20
C SER A 129 -5.60 -0.90 -8.51
N THR A 130 -5.55 -0.51 -9.77
CA THR A 130 -5.22 0.88 -10.08
C THR A 130 -6.27 1.80 -9.45
N HIS A 131 -5.96 3.07 -9.31
CA HIS A 131 -6.88 4.08 -8.79
C HIS A 131 -6.76 5.36 -9.60
N THR A 132 -7.75 6.23 -9.51
CA THR A 132 -7.63 7.59 -10.00
C THR A 132 -7.23 8.52 -8.85
N ARG A 133 -6.42 9.54 -9.13
CA ARG A 133 -5.98 10.52 -8.14
C ARG A 133 -6.16 11.93 -8.65
N GLY A 134 -6.72 12.80 -7.82
CA GLY A 134 -6.91 14.21 -8.14
C GLY A 134 -7.70 14.96 -7.09
N ARG A 135 -7.72 16.29 -7.19
CA ARG A 135 -8.59 17.14 -6.35
C ARG A 135 -10.05 17.08 -6.78
N ASP A 136 -10.27 16.73 -8.04
CA ASP A 136 -11.56 16.61 -8.68
C ASP A 136 -11.60 15.29 -9.48
N MET A 137 -12.70 14.55 -9.40
CA MET A 137 -12.89 13.29 -10.13
C MET A 137 -12.82 13.47 -11.65
N ALA A 138 -13.34 14.58 -12.17
CA ALA A 138 -13.38 14.84 -13.61
C ALA A 138 -11.97 15.06 -14.21
N THR A 139 -11.03 15.55 -13.43
CA THR A 139 -9.64 15.84 -13.84
C THR A 139 -8.63 14.87 -13.27
N ALA A 140 -9.10 13.84 -12.54
CA ALA A 140 -8.25 12.84 -11.92
C ALA A 140 -7.50 12.02 -12.98
N HIS A 141 -6.26 11.65 -12.68
CA HIS A 141 -5.44 10.80 -13.53
C HIS A 141 -5.29 9.41 -12.93
N THR A 142 -5.18 8.40 -13.78
CA THR A 142 -4.96 7.02 -13.34
C THR A 142 -3.54 6.84 -12.82
N VAL A 143 -3.42 6.23 -11.63
CA VAL A 143 -2.17 5.81 -11.02
C VAL A 143 -2.02 4.30 -11.19
N VAL A 144 -0.93 3.88 -11.83
CA VAL A 144 -0.58 2.47 -12.04
C VAL A 144 0.65 2.15 -11.20
N THR A 145 0.49 1.32 -10.18
CA THR A 145 1.58 0.95 -9.28
C THR A 145 2.32 -0.28 -9.82
N GLN A 146 3.64 -0.19 -9.92
CA GLN A 146 4.51 -1.36 -10.14
C GLN A 146 4.66 -2.13 -8.84
N TYR A 147 4.64 -3.47 -8.93
CA TYR A 147 4.65 -4.37 -7.77
C TYR A 147 5.62 -5.57 -7.92
N SER A 148 6.53 -5.50 -8.89
CA SER A 148 7.67 -6.42 -8.92
C SER A 148 8.52 -6.23 -7.66
N LEU A 149 9.21 -7.27 -7.20
CA LEU A 149 10.03 -7.14 -5.99
C LEU A 149 11.10 -6.04 -6.11
N PRO A 150 11.78 -5.83 -7.27
CA PRO A 150 12.66 -4.68 -7.46
C PRO A 150 11.94 -3.32 -7.32
N ALA A 151 10.70 -3.18 -7.79
CA ALA A 151 9.93 -1.96 -7.62
C ALA A 151 9.57 -1.72 -6.15
N LEU A 152 9.23 -2.79 -5.43
CA LEU A 152 8.91 -2.74 -4.01
C LEU A 152 10.10 -2.37 -3.11
N LEU A 153 11.33 -2.35 -3.62
CA LEU A 153 12.47 -1.74 -2.89
C LEU A 153 12.37 -0.21 -2.79
N PHE A 154 11.55 0.42 -3.62
CA PHE A 154 11.47 1.87 -3.77
C PHE A 154 10.08 2.46 -3.56
N GLY A 155 9.09 1.64 -3.29
CA GLY A 155 7.73 2.08 -3.03
C GLY A 155 6.77 0.92 -2.77
N GLY A 156 5.71 1.19 -2.01
CA GLY A 156 4.66 0.23 -1.68
C GLY A 156 3.50 0.26 -2.67
N ILE A 157 2.50 -0.53 -2.36
CA ILE A 157 1.16 -0.50 -2.96
C ILE A 157 0.27 0.27 -1.99
N ALA A 158 -0.50 1.24 -2.47
CA ALA A 158 -1.34 2.05 -1.60
C ALA A 158 -2.41 1.19 -0.89
N GLY A 159 -2.48 1.28 0.44
CA GLY A 159 -3.36 0.45 1.27
C GLY A 159 -4.82 0.51 0.86
N HIS A 160 -5.34 1.70 0.59
CA HIS A 160 -6.74 1.92 0.16
C HIS A 160 -7.14 1.21 -1.15
N THR A 161 -6.18 0.62 -1.86
CA THR A 161 -6.43 -0.16 -3.07
C THR A 161 -6.49 -1.66 -2.82
N MET A 162 -6.13 -2.13 -1.61
CA MET A 162 -5.90 -3.54 -1.30
C MET A 162 -7.14 -4.27 -0.80
N LEU A 163 -7.26 -5.54 -1.21
CA LEU A 163 -8.00 -6.61 -0.56
C LEU A 163 -6.99 -7.69 -0.17
N LEU A 164 -6.97 -8.12 1.08
CA LEU A 164 -5.96 -9.02 1.63
C LEU A 164 -6.63 -10.26 2.25
N ARG A 165 -5.92 -11.39 2.22
CA ARG A 165 -6.32 -12.56 3.02
C ARG A 165 -6.11 -12.28 4.49
N ARG A 166 -7.05 -12.69 5.33
CA ARG A 166 -6.96 -12.51 6.77
C ARG A 166 -5.79 -13.27 7.38
N ASP A 167 -5.59 -14.52 7.00
CA ASP A 167 -4.51 -15.38 7.50
C ASP A 167 -3.11 -14.81 7.18
N PHE A 168 -2.96 -14.15 6.04
CA PHE A 168 -1.76 -13.40 5.69
C PHE A 168 -1.62 -12.13 6.55
N LEU A 169 -2.68 -11.32 6.64
CA LEU A 169 -2.66 -9.98 7.23
C LEU A 169 -2.47 -9.99 8.75
N GLN A 170 -3.06 -10.98 9.45
CA GLN A 170 -3.05 -11.05 10.92
C GLN A 170 -1.79 -11.68 11.52
N ARG A 171 -0.75 -11.87 10.73
CA ARG A 171 0.57 -12.27 11.22
C ARG A 171 1.34 -11.04 11.71
N ASP A 172 1.95 -11.11 12.89
CA ASP A 172 2.75 -10.01 13.43
C ASP A 172 3.95 -9.68 12.55
N GLU A 173 4.58 -10.67 11.93
CA GLU A 173 5.75 -10.54 11.07
C GLU A 173 5.49 -9.74 9.79
N ALA A 174 4.23 -9.70 9.32
CA ALA A 174 3.82 -8.93 8.14
C ALA A 174 3.93 -7.40 8.37
N TRP A 175 3.96 -6.98 9.63
CA TRP A 175 3.96 -5.57 10.06
C TRP A 175 5.35 -5.16 10.54
N LEU A 176 6.16 -4.62 9.65
CA LEU A 176 7.48 -4.11 10.03
C LEU A 176 7.34 -2.85 10.88
N ASP A 177 7.90 -2.90 12.11
CA ASP A 177 7.92 -1.76 13.02
C ASP A 177 8.54 -0.53 12.38
N ARG A 178 7.94 0.64 12.63
CA ARG A 178 8.43 1.95 12.15
C ARG A 178 8.59 2.01 10.63
N PHE A 179 7.72 1.31 9.91
CA PHE A 179 7.69 1.31 8.46
C PHE A 179 6.24 1.45 7.98
N PHE A 180 6.00 2.01 6.81
CA PHE A 180 4.65 2.13 6.27
C PHE A 180 4.01 0.75 6.10
N TYR A 181 2.86 0.55 6.74
CA TYR A 181 2.20 -0.75 6.81
C TYR A 181 1.88 -1.33 5.43
N ASP A 182 1.40 -0.50 4.51
CA ASP A 182 1.02 -0.90 3.17
C ASP A 182 2.22 -1.35 2.32
N TRP A 183 3.36 -0.70 2.51
CA TRP A 183 4.62 -1.09 1.88
C TRP A 183 5.20 -2.37 2.52
N SER A 184 5.15 -2.48 3.84
CA SER A 184 5.54 -3.68 4.57
C SER A 184 4.75 -4.90 4.10
N LEU A 185 3.42 -4.80 4.08
CA LEU A 185 2.53 -5.87 3.62
C LEU A 185 2.80 -6.27 2.17
N ALA A 186 3.02 -5.30 1.27
CA ALA A 186 3.31 -5.59 -0.13
C ALA A 186 4.62 -6.36 -0.31
N VAL A 187 5.65 -6.04 0.49
CA VAL A 187 6.93 -6.76 0.44
C VAL A 187 6.81 -8.15 1.07
N ASP A 188 6.20 -8.27 2.25
CA ASP A 188 6.04 -9.57 2.92
C ASP A 188 5.19 -10.55 2.10
N ALA A 189 4.18 -10.06 1.38
CA ALA A 189 3.34 -10.87 0.49
C ALA A 189 4.14 -11.60 -0.60
N ARG A 190 5.36 -11.14 -0.94
CA ARG A 190 6.24 -11.78 -1.92
C ARG A 190 7.02 -12.97 -1.35
N PHE A 191 6.98 -13.18 -0.05
CA PHE A 191 7.74 -14.23 0.63
C PHE A 191 6.85 -15.22 1.38
N TYR A 192 5.58 -14.89 1.63
CA TYR A 192 4.66 -15.73 2.40
C TYR A 192 3.65 -16.46 1.50
N GLY A 193 3.29 -17.69 1.88
CA GLY A 193 2.24 -18.48 1.28
C GLY A 193 2.39 -18.66 -0.24
N SER A 194 1.40 -18.24 -1.01
CA SER A 194 1.44 -18.24 -2.49
C SER A 194 2.49 -17.34 -3.09
N ARG A 195 2.98 -16.36 -2.36
CA ARG A 195 3.89 -15.29 -2.81
C ARG A 195 3.33 -14.46 -3.96
N GLU A 196 2.03 -14.51 -4.16
CA GLU A 196 1.34 -13.82 -5.24
C GLU A 196 0.72 -12.52 -4.78
N ILE A 197 0.83 -11.52 -5.65
CA ILE A 197 0.08 -10.27 -5.61
C ILE A 197 -0.64 -10.13 -6.95
N ARG A 198 -1.92 -9.83 -6.94
CA ARG A 198 -2.72 -9.63 -8.15
C ARG A 198 -3.11 -8.17 -8.31
N ARG A 199 -3.02 -7.67 -9.54
CA ARG A 199 -3.45 -6.32 -9.89
C ARG A 199 -4.64 -6.37 -10.83
N ILE A 200 -5.62 -5.51 -10.56
CA ILE A 200 -6.71 -5.16 -11.48
C ILE A 200 -6.31 -3.86 -12.18
N ASP A 201 -6.20 -3.89 -13.49
CA ASP A 201 -5.72 -2.74 -14.29
C ASP A 201 -6.77 -1.62 -14.48
N THR A 202 -7.97 -1.81 -13.94
CA THR A 202 -9.03 -0.80 -13.94
C THR A 202 -9.04 -0.06 -12.61
N PRO A 203 -9.18 1.27 -12.59
CA PRO A 203 -9.37 2.02 -11.34
C PRO A 203 -10.67 1.62 -10.65
N LEU A 204 -10.58 1.29 -9.35
CA LEU A 204 -11.74 0.89 -8.54
C LEU A 204 -12.03 1.87 -7.40
N ASN A 205 -11.20 2.89 -7.23
CA ASN A 205 -11.46 3.99 -6.31
C ASN A 205 -10.82 5.28 -6.81
N TRP A 206 -11.38 6.38 -6.37
CA TRP A 206 -10.81 7.71 -6.52
C TRP A 206 -10.15 8.13 -5.21
N HIS A 207 -8.82 8.34 -5.29
CA HIS A 207 -8.03 8.89 -4.20
C HIS A 207 -8.06 10.40 -4.27
N ARG A 208 -8.63 11.00 -3.24
CA ARG A 208 -8.80 12.45 -3.14
C ARG A 208 -7.49 13.12 -2.74
N SER A 209 -6.99 14.04 -3.57
CA SER A 209 -5.84 14.88 -3.21
C SER A 209 -6.31 16.16 -2.51
N HIS A 210 -5.85 16.38 -1.28
CA HIS A 210 -6.14 17.58 -0.50
C HIS A 210 -4.94 18.01 0.36
N ASP A 211 -5.00 19.22 0.94
CA ASP A 211 -3.86 19.79 1.64
C ASP A 211 -3.57 19.14 3.02
N GLY A 212 -4.51 18.33 3.52
CA GLY A 212 -4.38 17.56 4.77
C GLY A 212 -3.81 16.15 4.62
N GLU A 213 -3.41 15.72 3.41
CA GLU A 213 -2.81 14.39 3.23
C GLU A 213 -1.54 14.23 4.08
N THR A 214 -1.48 13.15 4.91
CA THR A 214 -0.34 12.87 5.80
C THR A 214 0.99 12.80 5.03
N ALA A 215 1.01 12.09 3.90
CA ALA A 215 2.22 11.97 3.06
C ALA A 215 2.65 13.33 2.48
N LEU A 216 1.71 14.21 2.14
CA LEU A 216 2.01 15.57 1.66
C LEU A 216 2.58 16.43 2.78
N LEU A 217 1.99 16.38 3.98
CA LEU A 217 2.45 17.15 5.13
C LEU A 217 3.85 16.74 5.57
N GLN A 218 4.14 15.43 5.63
CA GLN A 218 5.47 14.92 5.93
C GLN A 218 6.51 15.35 4.90
N ASN A 219 6.18 15.26 3.60
CA ASN A 219 7.07 15.73 2.54
C ASN A 219 7.31 17.25 2.60
N LEU A 220 6.30 18.05 2.96
CA LEU A 220 6.43 19.50 3.11
C LEU A 220 7.29 19.88 4.33
N ALA A 221 7.18 19.12 5.42
CA ALA A 221 8.01 19.32 6.62
C ALA A 221 9.50 19.08 6.31
N LEU A 222 9.82 18.03 5.55
CA LEU A 222 11.19 17.68 5.16
C LEU A 222 11.74 18.60 4.04
N PHE A 223 10.87 19.02 3.11
CA PHE A 223 11.23 19.78 1.91
C PHE A 223 10.22 20.91 1.67
N PRO A 224 10.31 22.03 2.40
CA PRO A 224 9.42 23.16 2.22
C PRO A 224 9.37 23.62 0.75
N ARG A 225 8.18 23.83 0.21
CA ARG A 225 8.00 24.31 -1.17
C ARG A 225 8.48 25.75 -1.28
N THR A 226 9.65 25.95 -1.88
CA THR A 226 10.04 27.27 -2.37
C THR A 226 9.66 27.41 -3.84
N SER A 227 9.14 28.54 -4.26
CA SER A 227 8.52 28.77 -5.57
C SER A 227 9.45 28.62 -6.78
N ARG A 228 10.77 28.53 -6.57
CA ARG A 228 11.79 28.37 -7.63
C ARG A 228 12.89 27.41 -7.17
N ARG A 229 12.69 26.10 -7.34
CA ARG A 229 13.75 25.12 -7.10
C ARG A 229 14.53 24.85 -8.39
N PRO A 230 15.87 24.96 -8.39
CA PRO A 230 16.67 24.53 -9.51
C PRO A 230 16.43 23.04 -9.80
N THR A 231 16.40 22.67 -11.07
CA THR A 231 16.13 21.28 -11.52
C THR A 231 17.16 20.25 -11.02
N TRP A 232 18.36 20.69 -10.61
CA TRP A 232 19.42 19.84 -10.07
C TRP A 232 19.28 19.55 -8.56
N GLN A 233 18.45 20.32 -7.83
CA GLN A 233 18.26 20.11 -6.37
C GLN A 233 17.92 18.66 -5.97
N PRO A 234 16.99 17.95 -6.64
CA PRO A 234 16.68 16.57 -6.29
C PRO A 234 17.91 15.66 -6.29
N TYR A 235 18.89 15.92 -7.15
CA TYR A 235 20.09 15.08 -7.27
C TYR A 235 21.06 15.33 -6.11
N VAL A 236 21.35 16.59 -5.79
CA VAL A 236 22.27 16.93 -4.69
C VAL A 236 21.68 16.62 -3.32
N TYR A 237 20.44 17.07 -3.07
CA TYR A 237 19.76 16.75 -1.81
C TYR A 237 19.43 15.26 -1.72
N GLY A 238 19.10 14.60 -2.83
CA GLY A 238 18.87 13.18 -2.90
C GLY A 238 20.09 12.38 -2.47
N LEU A 239 21.30 12.75 -2.90
CA LEU A 239 22.55 12.10 -2.47
C LEU A 239 22.80 12.27 -0.96
N ARG A 240 22.61 13.50 -0.45
CA ARG A 240 22.75 13.77 1.00
C ARG A 240 21.74 12.95 1.80
N ASN A 241 20.47 12.95 1.36
CA ASN A 241 19.40 12.22 2.02
C ASN A 241 19.60 10.71 1.95
N TYR A 242 20.08 10.17 0.84
CA TYR A 242 20.41 8.75 0.69
C TYR A 242 21.40 8.28 1.78
N ARG A 243 22.48 9.03 1.98
CA ARG A 243 23.46 8.73 3.03
C ARG A 243 22.87 8.86 4.43
N ARG A 244 21.95 9.81 4.65
CA ARG A 244 21.24 9.98 5.91
C ARG A 244 20.32 8.79 6.18
N LEU A 245 19.54 8.38 5.18
CA LEU A 245 18.60 7.26 5.27
C LEU A 245 19.32 5.94 5.54
N GLN A 246 20.48 5.69 4.93
CA GLN A 246 21.28 4.48 5.19
C GLN A 246 21.70 4.31 6.66
N ARG A 247 21.69 5.38 7.45
CA ARG A 247 22.02 5.36 8.89
C ARG A 247 20.78 5.12 9.77
N LYS A 248 19.58 5.12 9.20
CA LYS A 248 18.33 4.92 9.93
C LYS A 248 18.10 3.44 10.19
N GLU A 249 17.63 3.12 11.39
CA GLU A 249 17.29 1.75 11.77
C GLU A 249 16.20 1.15 10.86
N ALA A 250 15.16 1.92 10.54
CA ALA A 250 14.10 1.49 9.64
C ALA A 250 14.63 1.11 8.25
N TRP A 251 15.61 1.85 7.70
CA TRP A 251 16.27 1.48 6.45
C TRP A 251 16.99 0.14 6.55
N THR A 252 17.81 -0.03 7.58
CA THR A 252 18.56 -1.27 7.78
C THR A 252 17.62 -2.46 7.98
N ARG A 253 16.60 -2.31 8.81
CA ARG A 253 15.59 -3.37 9.05
C ARG A 253 14.90 -3.78 7.76
N PHE A 254 14.39 -2.82 6.99
CA PHE A 254 13.67 -3.10 5.76
C PHE A 254 14.53 -3.82 4.72
N TYR A 255 15.69 -3.26 4.39
CA TYR A 255 16.53 -3.88 3.35
C TYR A 255 17.20 -5.17 3.82
N SER A 256 17.48 -5.35 5.11
CA SER A 256 17.91 -6.64 5.68
C SER A 256 16.80 -7.68 5.60
N PHE A 257 15.55 -7.30 5.91
CA PHE A 257 14.42 -8.18 5.74
C PHE A 257 14.30 -8.66 4.29
N VAL A 258 14.29 -7.76 3.32
CA VAL A 258 14.20 -8.14 1.89
C VAL A 258 15.40 -9.01 1.48
N HIS A 259 16.62 -8.63 1.86
CA HIS A 259 17.83 -9.36 1.48
C HIS A 259 17.84 -10.79 2.03
N SER A 260 17.50 -10.98 3.31
CA SER A 260 17.48 -12.31 3.93
C SER A 260 16.35 -13.20 3.38
N HIS A 261 15.13 -12.65 3.24
CA HIS A 261 13.97 -13.42 2.78
C HIS A 261 14.00 -13.73 1.28
N SER A 262 14.69 -12.92 0.47
CA SER A 262 14.85 -13.20 -0.96
C SER A 262 15.92 -14.25 -1.28
N ALA A 263 16.87 -14.52 -0.37
CA ALA A 263 17.99 -15.44 -0.59
C ALA A 263 17.54 -16.85 -1.05
N PRO A 264 16.51 -17.48 -0.46
CA PRO A 264 16.06 -18.82 -0.87
C PRO A 264 15.44 -18.86 -2.28
N PHE A 265 15.03 -17.72 -2.84
CA PHE A 265 14.26 -17.63 -4.07
C PHE A 265 15.03 -16.98 -5.24
N THR A 266 16.34 -16.90 -5.17
CA THR A 266 17.18 -16.22 -6.18
C THR A 266 17.23 -16.94 -7.53
N ALA A 267 16.57 -18.08 -7.70
CA ALA A 267 16.39 -18.72 -9.02
C ALA A 267 15.57 -17.85 -9.97
N ASP A 268 14.56 -17.13 -9.49
CA ASP A 268 13.81 -16.15 -10.25
C ASP A 268 14.62 -14.88 -10.48
N ALA A 269 14.65 -14.41 -11.75
CA ALA A 269 15.49 -13.26 -12.15
C ALA A 269 15.11 -11.96 -11.42
N SER A 270 13.82 -11.71 -11.22
CA SER A 270 13.32 -10.52 -10.51
C SER A 270 13.71 -10.55 -9.03
N THR A 271 13.56 -11.71 -8.38
CA THR A 271 13.96 -11.89 -6.98
C THR A 271 15.47 -11.80 -6.80
N ARG A 272 16.26 -12.36 -7.71
CA ARG A 272 17.72 -12.24 -7.70
C ARG A 272 18.17 -10.79 -7.86
N LEU A 273 17.51 -10.02 -8.73
CA LEU A 273 17.78 -8.58 -8.88
C LEU A 273 17.48 -7.83 -7.58
N ALA A 274 16.31 -8.04 -6.99
CA ALA A 274 15.92 -7.41 -5.74
C ALA A 274 16.86 -7.76 -4.58
N HIS A 275 17.27 -9.04 -4.46
CA HIS A 275 18.25 -9.50 -3.48
C HIS A 275 19.58 -8.73 -3.62
N THR A 276 20.10 -8.63 -4.86
CA THR A 276 21.32 -7.89 -5.15
C THR A 276 21.18 -6.41 -4.78
N MET A 277 20.07 -5.77 -5.20
CA MET A 277 19.83 -4.35 -4.94
C MET A 277 19.66 -4.07 -3.45
N ALA A 278 18.91 -4.89 -2.71
CA ALA A 278 18.77 -4.75 -1.26
C ALA A 278 20.13 -4.85 -0.55
N GLY A 279 20.96 -5.82 -0.94
CA GLY A 279 22.32 -5.94 -0.42
C GLY A 279 23.20 -4.71 -0.70
N LEU A 280 23.03 -4.06 -1.87
CA LEU A 280 23.73 -2.82 -2.20
C LEU A 280 23.22 -1.62 -1.39
N MET A 281 21.93 -1.57 -1.09
CA MET A 281 21.33 -0.52 -0.27
C MET A 281 21.77 -0.57 1.20
N LEU A 282 22.17 -1.76 1.68
CA LEU A 282 22.73 -1.94 3.02
C LEU A 282 24.20 -1.52 3.13
N ARG A 283 24.94 -1.53 2.02
CA ARG A 283 26.38 -1.27 2.01
C ARG A 283 26.68 0.21 1.80
N PRO A 284 27.32 0.90 2.76
CA PRO A 284 27.78 2.27 2.54
C PRO A 284 28.95 2.31 1.55
N GLY A 285 29.13 3.44 0.90
CA GLY A 285 30.27 3.68 0.03
C GLY A 285 29.90 4.01 -1.41
N LEU A 286 30.92 4.40 -2.20
CA LEU A 286 30.72 4.85 -3.57
C LEU A 286 30.46 3.69 -4.53
N LEU A 287 31.24 2.61 -4.42
CA LEU A 287 31.13 1.46 -5.33
C LEU A 287 29.76 0.76 -5.26
N PRO A 288 29.21 0.42 -4.07
CA PRO A 288 27.85 -0.10 -3.96
C PRO A 288 26.80 0.85 -4.55
N LEU A 289 26.94 2.15 -4.33
CA LEU A 289 26.02 3.15 -4.87
C LEU A 289 26.06 3.22 -6.40
N LEU A 290 27.26 3.27 -7.00
CA LEU A 290 27.41 3.29 -8.46
C LEU A 290 26.84 2.01 -9.09
N ARG A 291 27.06 0.85 -8.47
CA ARG A 291 26.47 -0.42 -8.92
C ARG A 291 24.95 -0.42 -8.83
N LEU A 292 24.39 0.12 -7.74
CA LEU A 292 22.94 0.29 -7.59
C LEU A 292 22.37 1.21 -8.66
N MET A 293 23.00 2.35 -8.91
CA MET A 293 22.61 3.31 -9.95
C MET A 293 22.60 2.63 -11.34
N TRP A 294 23.63 1.87 -11.66
CA TRP A 294 23.73 1.10 -12.90
C TRP A 294 22.58 0.08 -13.02
N LEU A 295 22.30 -0.70 -11.97
CA LEU A 295 21.19 -1.65 -11.96
C LEU A 295 19.82 -0.95 -12.14
N CYS A 296 19.61 0.17 -11.47
CA CYS A 296 18.40 0.98 -11.65
C CYS A 296 18.26 1.50 -13.10
N MET A 297 19.34 1.83 -13.76
CA MET A 297 19.32 2.26 -15.16
C MET A 297 18.99 1.08 -16.10
N CYS A 298 19.66 -0.07 -15.92
CA CYS A 298 19.47 -1.25 -16.77
C CYS A 298 18.05 -1.84 -16.62
N HIS A 299 17.54 -1.89 -15.39
CA HIS A 299 16.23 -2.47 -15.04
C HIS A 299 15.15 -1.40 -14.76
N ARG A 300 15.27 -0.23 -15.39
CA ARG A 300 14.38 0.91 -15.11
C ARG A 300 12.90 0.64 -15.32
N SER A 301 12.54 -0.26 -16.25
CA SER A 301 11.15 -0.66 -16.50
C SER A 301 10.55 -1.49 -15.37
N GLU A 302 11.38 -2.21 -14.62
CA GLU A 302 10.95 -3.02 -13.47
C GLU A 302 10.97 -2.23 -12.16
N VAL A 303 11.89 -1.27 -12.04
CA VAL A 303 12.18 -0.54 -10.80
C VAL A 303 11.40 0.77 -10.70
N TYR A 304 11.19 1.46 -11.82
CA TYR A 304 10.56 2.78 -11.80
C TYR A 304 9.03 2.67 -11.68
N PRO A 305 8.39 3.42 -10.76
CA PRO A 305 6.94 3.33 -10.55
C PRO A 305 6.10 3.68 -11.79
N ASP A 306 6.62 4.58 -12.65
CA ASP A 306 5.93 5.05 -13.85
C ASP A 306 6.67 4.59 -15.11
N ALA A 307 6.18 3.52 -15.71
CA ALA A 307 6.78 2.92 -16.89
C ALA A 307 6.85 3.90 -18.10
N SER A 308 5.94 4.88 -18.19
CA SER A 308 5.94 5.87 -19.27
C SER A 308 7.19 6.74 -19.27
N ARG A 309 7.81 6.92 -18.11
CA ARG A 309 9.01 7.75 -17.90
C ARG A 309 10.33 7.00 -18.08
N THR A 310 10.28 5.73 -18.45
CA THR A 310 11.47 4.88 -18.55
C THR A 310 12.06 4.77 -19.98
N ARG A 311 11.38 5.34 -20.99
CA ARG A 311 11.75 5.19 -22.40
C ARG A 311 12.90 6.13 -22.83
N GLY A 312 13.70 5.64 -23.78
CA GLY A 312 14.79 6.41 -24.43
C GLY A 312 15.91 6.84 -23.48
N LEU A 313 16.75 7.77 -23.97
CA LEU A 313 17.93 8.28 -23.24
C LEU A 313 17.52 9.01 -21.94
N ARG A 314 16.44 9.79 -21.99
CA ARG A 314 15.92 10.48 -20.79
C ARG A 314 15.49 9.50 -19.69
N GLY A 315 14.89 8.38 -20.08
CA GLY A 315 14.53 7.31 -19.15
C GLY A 315 15.76 6.62 -18.56
N ALA A 316 16.81 6.39 -19.35
CA ALA A 316 18.06 5.81 -18.88
C ALA A 316 18.76 6.72 -17.84
N ILE A 317 18.90 8.02 -18.14
CA ILE A 317 19.47 9.00 -17.21
C ILE A 317 18.64 9.06 -15.92
N ARG A 318 17.32 9.10 -16.01
CA ARG A 318 16.41 9.10 -14.85
C ARG A 318 16.55 7.82 -14.04
N GLY A 319 16.69 6.65 -14.69
CA GLY A 319 16.96 5.38 -14.04
C GLY A 319 18.30 5.39 -13.30
N LEU A 320 19.36 5.91 -13.91
CA LEU A 320 20.69 6.04 -13.30
C LEU A 320 20.64 6.84 -11.98
N PHE A 321 19.90 7.94 -11.96
CA PHE A 321 19.76 8.80 -10.78
C PHE A 321 18.56 8.42 -9.88
N PHE A 322 17.91 7.29 -10.15
CA PHE A 322 16.71 6.91 -9.40
C PHE A 322 16.92 6.76 -7.89
N PRO A 323 18.04 6.20 -7.36
CA PRO A 323 18.28 6.17 -5.93
C PRO A 323 18.24 7.54 -5.26
N PHE A 324 18.67 8.61 -5.97
CA PHE A 324 18.62 9.98 -5.45
C PHE A 324 17.21 10.57 -5.53
N ILE A 325 16.51 10.34 -6.65
CA ILE A 325 15.13 10.77 -6.83
C ILE A 325 14.24 10.14 -5.76
N PHE A 326 14.42 8.86 -5.50
CA PHE A 326 13.74 8.11 -4.45
C PHE A 326 14.03 8.72 -3.08
N SER A 327 15.30 8.80 -2.69
CA SER A 327 15.69 9.28 -1.37
C SER A 327 15.26 10.74 -1.12
N TYR A 328 15.30 11.59 -2.15
CA TYR A 328 14.81 12.97 -2.06
C TYR A 328 13.31 13.06 -1.74
N ARG A 329 12.52 12.09 -2.21
CA ARG A 329 11.06 12.06 -2.02
C ARG A 329 10.61 11.19 -0.86
N CYS A 330 11.52 10.40 -0.31
CA CYS A 330 11.19 9.41 0.71
C CYS A 330 11.22 10.04 2.10
N SER A 331 10.08 10.07 2.76
CA SER A 331 9.94 10.40 4.18
C SER A 331 9.71 9.16 5.05
N THR A 332 9.50 8.00 4.44
CA THR A 332 9.09 6.75 5.09
C THR A 332 10.03 6.29 6.20
N PHE A 333 11.33 6.47 6.03
CA PHE A 333 12.33 6.04 7.01
C PHE A 333 12.60 7.07 8.12
N ASP A 334 11.82 8.12 8.18
CA ASP A 334 11.87 9.16 9.21
C ASP A 334 10.75 9.02 10.27
N LEU A 335 10.02 7.89 10.24
CA LEU A 335 8.95 7.55 11.18
C LEU A 335 9.48 7.19 12.56
#